data_e3985c6e238e328681ea543a7c8b98e7
#
_entry.id   e3985c6e238e328681ea543a7c8b98e7
#
_cell.length_a   1.000
_cell.length_b   1.000
_cell.length_c   1.000
_cell.angle_alpha   90.00
_cell.angle_beta   90.00
_cell.angle_gamma   90.00
#
_symmetry.space_group_name_H-M   'P 1'
#
loop_
_entity.id
_entity.type
_entity.pdbx_description
1 polymer ?
#
loop_
_entity_poly.entity_id
_entity_poly.type
_entity_poly.pdbx_seq_one_letter_code
_entity_poly.pdbx_strand_id
1 'polypeptide(L)'
;RHVHVPVPDEDGRKKIFEVHTRGKPLADAVDLEWLASETEGYVGADIEAVCREASMAASREFINSVDPDEMDDTISNVRVGKEHFEHALEEVNPSVSPETRERYEELEEEFQQAEPTQDEQLGRTFQ
;
A
#
# COMPACT_ATOMS: atom_id res chain seq x y z
N ARG A 1 15.42 22.04 -2.71
CA ARG A 1 14.58 21.73 -1.60
C ARG A 1 14.18 20.26 -1.59
N HIS A 2 14.26 19.68 -0.43
CA HIS A 2 13.97 18.27 -0.28
C HIS A 2 12.48 17.99 -0.22
N VAL A 3 12.09 16.94 -0.88
CA VAL A 3 10.77 16.36 -0.66
C VAL A 3 11.01 14.98 -0.07
N HIS A 4 10.60 14.81 1.15
CA HIS A 4 10.77 13.53 1.83
C HIS A 4 9.55 12.65 1.53
N VAL A 5 9.80 11.49 0.94
CA VAL A 5 8.75 10.52 0.67
C VAL A 5 8.80 9.46 1.77
N PRO A 6 7.83 9.42 2.66
CA PRO A 6 7.86 8.44 3.74
C PRO A 6 7.64 7.03 3.20
N VAL A 7 8.51 6.13 3.61
CA VAL A 7 8.36 4.71 3.29
C VAL A 7 7.99 4.00 4.58
N PRO A 8 6.74 3.57 4.72
CA PRO A 8 6.28 2.99 5.98
C PRO A 8 6.95 1.65 6.26
N ASP A 9 7.10 1.36 7.54
CA ASP A 9 7.55 0.04 7.96
C ASP A 9 6.39 -0.95 7.89
N GLU A 10 6.63 -2.19 8.30
CA GLU A 10 5.61 -3.23 8.17
C GLU A 10 4.34 -2.89 8.95
N ASP A 11 4.49 -2.40 10.19
CA ASP A 11 3.32 -1.99 10.97
C ASP A 11 2.57 -0.85 10.30
N GLY A 12 3.30 0.09 9.77
CA GLY A 12 2.69 1.20 9.04
C GLY A 12 1.93 0.73 7.82
N ARG A 13 2.51 -0.21 7.07
CA ARG A 13 1.85 -0.76 5.89
C ARG A 13 0.58 -1.50 6.27
N LYS A 14 0.62 -2.26 7.36
CA LYS A 14 -0.58 -2.95 7.83
C LYS A 14 -1.70 -1.98 8.12
N LYS A 15 -1.38 -0.87 8.79
CA LYS A 15 -2.37 0.16 9.09
C LYS A 15 -2.94 0.78 7.81
N ILE A 16 -2.10 0.99 6.81
CA ILE A 16 -2.56 1.54 5.55
C ILE A 16 -3.50 0.55 4.86
N PHE A 17 -3.17 -0.75 4.89
CA PHE A 17 -4.08 -1.76 4.37
C PHE A 17 -5.41 -1.75 5.13
N GLU A 18 -5.37 -1.60 6.44
CA GLU A 18 -6.60 -1.53 7.24
C GLU A 18 -7.50 -0.40 6.77
N VAL A 19 -6.89 0.77 6.51
CA VAL A 19 -7.66 1.92 6.05
C VAL A 19 -8.30 1.67 4.69
N HIS A 20 -7.53 1.12 3.77
CA HIS A 20 -7.99 0.96 2.39
C HIS A 20 -8.86 -0.28 2.17
N THR A 21 -8.95 -1.16 3.17
CA THR A 21 -9.84 -2.31 3.07
C THR A 21 -11.12 -2.14 3.91
N ARG A 22 -11.26 -1.03 4.58
CA ARG A 22 -12.49 -0.75 5.32
C ARG A 22 -13.67 -0.76 4.40
N GLY A 23 -14.71 -1.45 4.83
CA GLY A 23 -15.93 -1.52 4.04
C GLY A 23 -15.86 -2.43 2.84
N LYS A 24 -14.71 -3.06 2.59
CA LYS A 24 -14.59 -4.01 1.49
C LYS A 24 -14.82 -5.42 2.02
N PRO A 25 -15.55 -6.24 1.24
CA PRO A 25 -15.83 -7.62 1.68
C PRO A 25 -14.62 -8.52 1.43
N LEU A 26 -13.80 -8.68 2.43
CA LEU A 26 -12.60 -9.52 2.34
C LEU A 26 -12.95 -10.97 2.65
N ALA A 27 -12.34 -11.90 1.92
CA ALA A 27 -12.44 -13.31 2.24
C ALA A 27 -11.65 -13.60 3.51
N ASP A 28 -12.04 -14.67 4.20
CA ASP A 28 -11.42 -15.03 5.47
C ASP A 28 -9.92 -15.32 5.35
N ALA A 29 -9.50 -15.80 4.19
CA ALA A 29 -8.10 -16.13 3.96
C ALA A 29 -7.19 -14.92 3.81
N VAL A 30 -7.76 -13.72 3.68
CA VAL A 30 -6.96 -12.50 3.53
C VAL A 30 -6.40 -12.09 4.89
N ASP A 31 -5.08 -12.04 4.96
CA ASP A 31 -4.38 -11.68 6.17
C ASP A 31 -3.60 -10.39 5.93
N LEU A 32 -3.97 -9.34 6.63
CA LEU A 32 -3.33 -8.04 6.44
C LEU A 32 -1.87 -8.05 6.87
N GLU A 33 -1.51 -8.90 7.83
CA GLU A 33 -0.12 -9.05 8.21
C GLU A 33 0.70 -9.65 7.06
N TRP A 34 0.13 -10.63 6.38
CA TRP A 34 0.79 -11.21 5.20
C TRP A 34 0.97 -10.15 4.12
N LEU A 35 -0.07 -9.36 3.88
CA LEU A 35 0.02 -8.29 2.87
C LEU A 35 1.11 -7.28 3.25
N ALA A 36 1.19 -6.93 4.52
CA ALA A 36 2.21 -6.00 4.97
C ALA A 36 3.60 -6.57 4.76
N SER A 37 3.76 -7.88 4.97
CA SER A 37 5.06 -8.53 4.80
C SER A 37 5.49 -8.61 3.34
N GLU A 38 4.53 -8.62 2.41
CA GLU A 38 4.79 -8.78 0.99
C GLU A 38 4.98 -7.44 0.26
N THR A 39 4.87 -6.33 0.98
CA THR A 39 4.90 -5.01 0.35
C THR A 39 6.07 -4.16 0.83
N GLU A 40 7.17 -4.80 1.16
CA GLU A 40 8.35 -4.06 1.58
C GLU A 40 8.75 -3.05 0.51
N GLY A 41 8.95 -1.81 0.93
CA GLY A 41 9.32 -0.75 0.01
C GLY A 41 8.15 -0.02 -0.63
N TYR A 42 6.93 -0.48 -0.40
CA TYR A 42 5.75 0.20 -0.93
C TYR A 42 5.42 1.42 -0.09
N VAL A 43 4.99 2.48 -0.76
CA VAL A 43 4.46 3.67 -0.08
C VAL A 43 2.94 3.61 -0.07
N GLY A 44 2.31 4.58 0.59
CA GLY A 44 0.86 4.56 0.76
C GLY A 44 0.09 4.48 -0.56
N ALA A 45 0.53 5.23 -1.56
CA ALA A 45 -0.13 5.22 -2.87
C ALA A 45 -0.04 3.85 -3.54
N ASP A 46 1.08 3.14 -3.34
CA ASP A 46 1.24 1.80 -3.89
C ASP A 46 0.27 0.83 -3.24
N ILE A 47 0.11 0.95 -1.92
CA ILE A 47 -0.80 0.07 -1.17
C ILE A 47 -2.25 0.33 -1.58
N GLU A 48 -2.60 1.58 -1.76
CA GLU A 48 -3.92 1.92 -2.27
C GLU A 48 -4.15 1.27 -3.63
N ALA A 49 -3.15 1.33 -4.50
CA ALA A 49 -3.25 0.72 -5.83
C ALA A 49 -3.42 -0.80 -5.73
N VAL A 50 -2.72 -1.44 -4.80
CA VAL A 50 -2.87 -2.89 -4.57
C VAL A 50 -4.32 -3.21 -4.18
N CYS A 51 -4.86 -2.46 -3.24
CA CYS A 51 -6.23 -2.70 -2.78
C CYS A 51 -7.24 -2.48 -3.90
N ARG A 52 -7.04 -1.43 -4.70
CA ARG A 52 -7.92 -1.14 -5.82
C ARG A 52 -7.85 -2.23 -6.87
N GLU A 53 -6.63 -2.66 -7.21
CA GLU A 53 -6.44 -3.69 -8.23
C GLU A 53 -7.04 -5.02 -7.78
N ALA A 54 -6.87 -5.37 -6.51
CA ALA A 54 -7.44 -6.60 -5.97
C ALA A 54 -8.97 -6.57 -6.06
N SER A 55 -9.57 -5.43 -5.72
CA SER A 55 -11.03 -5.26 -5.81
C SER A 55 -11.51 -5.38 -7.25
N MET A 56 -10.76 -4.79 -8.18
CA MET A 56 -11.12 -4.87 -9.60
C MET A 56 -10.99 -6.29 -10.11
N ALA A 57 -9.97 -7.02 -9.67
CA ALA A 57 -9.81 -8.42 -10.07
C ALA A 57 -10.99 -9.26 -9.59
N ALA A 58 -11.40 -9.05 -8.34
CA ALA A 58 -12.55 -9.76 -7.80
C ALA A 58 -13.82 -9.44 -8.57
N SER A 59 -14.01 -8.18 -8.94
CA SER A 59 -15.18 -7.77 -9.73
C SER A 59 -15.18 -8.39 -11.11
N ARG A 60 -14.03 -8.41 -11.76
CA ARG A 60 -13.91 -9.02 -13.09
C ARG A 60 -14.23 -10.51 -13.04
N GLU A 61 -13.71 -11.17 -12.03
CA GLU A 61 -13.98 -12.61 -11.87
C GLU A 61 -15.46 -12.86 -11.68
N PHE A 62 -16.12 -12.05 -10.85
CA PHE A 62 -17.54 -12.17 -10.61
C PHE A 62 -18.33 -11.99 -11.90
N ILE A 63 -18.04 -10.91 -12.64
CA ILE A 63 -18.76 -10.62 -13.88
C ILE A 63 -18.61 -11.74 -14.89
N ASN A 64 -17.41 -12.35 -14.96
CA ASN A 64 -17.13 -13.38 -15.92
C ASN A 64 -17.71 -14.76 -15.55
N SER A 65 -18.03 -14.96 -14.28
CA SER A 65 -18.44 -16.28 -13.79
C SER A 65 -19.93 -16.37 -13.45
N VAL A 66 -20.63 -15.26 -13.41
CA VAL A 66 -22.02 -15.22 -12.96
C VAL A 66 -22.95 -15.01 -14.14
N ASP A 67 -24.05 -15.76 -14.15
CA ASP A 67 -25.12 -15.57 -15.12
C ASP A 67 -25.72 -14.18 -14.92
N PRO A 68 -25.85 -13.37 -15.99
CA PRO A 68 -26.44 -12.04 -15.85
C PRO A 68 -27.77 -12.00 -15.13
N ASP A 69 -28.57 -13.06 -15.29
CA ASP A 69 -29.88 -13.13 -14.64
C ASP A 69 -29.80 -13.31 -13.14
N GLU A 70 -28.66 -13.79 -12.64
CA GLU A 70 -28.43 -14.04 -11.22
C GLU A 70 -27.50 -13.01 -10.58
N MET A 71 -27.06 -12.03 -11.34
CA MET A 71 -26.06 -11.08 -10.85
C MET A 71 -26.50 -10.36 -9.59
N ASP A 72 -27.73 -9.89 -9.55
CA ASP A 72 -28.22 -9.16 -8.39
C ASP A 72 -28.31 -10.02 -7.14
N ASP A 73 -28.61 -11.30 -7.31
CA ASP A 73 -28.77 -12.22 -6.18
C ASP A 73 -27.44 -12.61 -5.57
N THR A 74 -26.38 -12.63 -6.37
CA THR A 74 -25.10 -13.16 -5.92
C THR A 74 -24.06 -12.10 -5.63
N ILE A 75 -24.31 -10.84 -6.00
CA ILE A 75 -23.33 -9.78 -5.85
C ILE A 75 -22.92 -9.56 -4.39
N SER A 76 -23.84 -9.79 -3.46
CA SER A 76 -23.56 -9.63 -2.04
C SER A 76 -22.62 -10.70 -1.50
N ASN A 77 -22.40 -11.77 -2.28
CA ASN A 77 -21.50 -12.85 -1.88
C ASN A 77 -20.10 -12.69 -2.42
N VAL A 78 -19.84 -11.63 -3.20
CA VAL A 78 -18.52 -11.39 -3.75
C VAL A 78 -17.55 -11.03 -2.62
N ARG A 79 -16.40 -11.66 -2.65
CA ARG A 79 -15.34 -11.38 -1.68
C ARG A 79 -14.03 -11.16 -2.40
N VAL A 80 -13.22 -10.24 -1.88
CA VAL A 80 -11.87 -10.03 -2.38
C VAL A 80 -10.98 -11.03 -1.66
N GLY A 81 -10.46 -11.98 -2.40
CA GLY A 81 -9.70 -13.08 -1.82
C GLY A 81 -8.20 -12.88 -1.92
N LYS A 82 -7.50 -13.84 -1.32
CA LYS A 82 -6.04 -13.81 -1.32
C LYS A 82 -5.49 -13.82 -2.74
N GLU A 83 -6.09 -14.62 -3.62
CA GLU A 83 -5.64 -14.72 -5.01
C GLU A 83 -5.77 -13.39 -5.75
N HIS A 84 -6.76 -12.59 -5.39
CA HIS A 84 -6.92 -11.27 -5.99
C HIS A 84 -5.82 -10.33 -5.54
N PHE A 85 -5.43 -10.43 -4.27
CA PHE A 85 -4.30 -9.64 -3.77
C PHE A 85 -2.98 -10.14 -4.35
N GLU A 86 -2.82 -11.44 -4.52
CA GLU A 86 -1.62 -11.96 -5.16
C GLU A 86 -1.47 -11.41 -6.58
N HIS A 87 -2.55 -11.41 -7.32
CA HIS A 87 -2.55 -10.81 -8.66
C HIS A 87 -2.20 -9.33 -8.60
N ALA A 88 -2.79 -8.62 -7.65
CA ALA A 88 -2.53 -7.19 -7.51
C ALA A 88 -1.07 -6.92 -7.20
N LEU A 89 -0.45 -7.75 -6.37
CA LEU A 89 0.96 -7.59 -6.02
C LEU A 89 1.87 -7.79 -7.24
N GLU A 90 1.44 -8.62 -8.18
CA GLU A 90 2.19 -8.80 -9.42
C GLU A 90 2.07 -7.57 -10.33
N GLU A 91 0.93 -6.90 -10.28
CA GLU A 91 0.65 -5.78 -11.17
C GLU A 91 1.15 -4.44 -10.64
N VAL A 92 1.27 -4.31 -9.33
CA VAL A 92 1.65 -3.03 -8.71
C VAL A 92 3.07 -3.14 -8.18
N ASN A 93 3.97 -2.39 -8.79
CA ASN A 93 5.36 -2.33 -8.34
C ASN A 93 5.54 -1.17 -7.37
N PRO A 94 6.52 -1.25 -6.47
CA PRO A 94 6.80 -0.10 -5.61
C PRO A 94 7.20 1.09 -6.47
N SER A 95 6.62 2.24 -6.16
CA SER A 95 6.90 3.45 -6.94
C SER A 95 8.27 4.03 -6.63
N VAL A 96 8.85 3.63 -5.49
CA VAL A 96 10.18 4.06 -5.10
C VAL A 96 11.14 2.88 -5.32
N SER A 97 12.16 3.08 -6.15
CA SER A 97 13.12 2.02 -6.45
C SER A 97 13.91 1.67 -5.18
N PRO A 98 14.47 0.45 -5.10
CA PRO A 98 15.28 0.08 -3.96
C PRO A 98 16.44 1.05 -3.71
N GLU A 99 17.06 1.53 -4.77
CA GLU A 99 18.16 2.48 -4.64
C GLU A 99 17.68 3.81 -4.07
N THR A 100 16.56 4.30 -4.57
CA THR A 100 15.99 5.55 -4.08
C THR A 100 15.55 5.40 -2.64
N ARG A 101 14.98 4.25 -2.28
CA ARG A 101 14.55 3.97 -0.92
C ARG A 101 15.74 4.00 0.04
N GLU A 102 16.84 3.35 -0.33
CA GLU A 102 18.05 3.37 0.48
C GLU A 102 18.54 4.79 0.70
N ARG A 103 18.49 5.57 -0.36
CA ARG A 103 18.93 6.95 -0.28
C ARG A 103 18.08 7.76 0.68
N TYR A 104 16.77 7.56 0.65
CA TYR A 104 15.89 8.23 1.59
C TYR A 104 16.14 7.79 3.02
N GLU A 105 16.42 6.51 3.21
CA GLU A 105 16.74 5.99 4.53
C GLU A 105 18.03 6.60 5.07
N GLU A 106 19.03 6.73 4.23
CA GLU A 106 20.29 7.37 4.61
C GLU A 106 20.08 8.83 4.98
N LEU A 107 19.29 9.53 4.19
CA LEU A 107 18.97 10.93 4.49
C LEU A 107 18.23 11.07 5.82
N GLU A 108 17.32 10.15 6.05
CA GLU A 108 16.57 10.15 7.30
C GLU A 108 17.48 9.92 8.49
N GLU A 109 18.45 9.02 8.36
CA GLU A 109 19.43 8.79 9.40
C GLU A 109 20.25 10.04 9.65
N GLU A 110 20.67 10.71 8.60
CA GLU A 110 21.42 11.94 8.73
C GLU A 110 20.61 13.01 9.46
N PHE A 111 19.31 13.11 9.13
CA PHE A 111 18.45 14.04 9.83
C PHE A 111 18.30 13.70 11.30
N GLN A 112 18.21 12.42 11.62
CA GLN A 112 18.08 11.99 13.00
C GLN A 112 19.36 12.26 13.79
N GLN A 113 20.49 12.18 13.13
CA GLN A 113 21.77 12.47 13.76
C GLN A 113 22.01 13.96 13.90
N ALA A 114 21.35 14.76 13.10
CA ALA A 114 21.47 16.20 13.18
C ALA A 114 20.81 16.68 14.46
N GLU A 115 21.50 17.52 15.19
CA GLU A 115 21.01 18.03 16.45
C GLU A 115 19.92 19.08 16.22
N PRO A 116 19.06 19.31 17.20
CA PRO A 116 18.07 20.37 17.10
C PRO A 116 18.69 21.73 16.77
N THR A 117 19.88 21.97 17.26
CA THR A 117 20.57 23.21 16.92
C THR A 117 20.86 23.29 15.43
N GLN A 118 21.05 22.16 14.79
CA GLN A 118 21.23 22.10 13.36
C GLN A 118 19.96 22.52 12.63
N ASP A 119 18.83 22.10 13.15
CA ASP A 119 17.56 22.48 12.56
C ASP A 119 17.36 23.98 12.58
N GLU A 120 17.73 24.60 13.66
CA GLU A 120 17.65 26.05 13.75
C GLU A 120 18.56 26.70 12.72
N GLN A 121 19.73 26.15 12.54
CA GLN A 121 20.66 26.68 11.56
C GLN A 121 20.13 26.51 10.15
N LEU A 122 19.49 25.39 9.88
CA LEU A 122 18.90 25.16 8.58
C LEU A 122 17.82 26.18 8.28
N GLY A 123 17.01 26.49 9.28
CA GLY A 123 16.01 27.51 9.12
C GLY A 123 16.62 28.83 8.70
N ARG A 124 17.75 29.15 9.27
CA ARG A 124 18.43 30.40 8.93
C ARG A 124 19.04 30.37 7.54
N THR A 125 19.50 29.21 7.11
CA THR A 125 20.12 29.14 5.79
C THR A 125 19.15 29.32 4.65
N PHE A 126 17.89 29.22 4.90
CA PHE A 126 16.88 29.40 3.87
C PHE A 126 16.43 30.83 3.70
N GLN A 127 17.06 31.72 4.36
CA GLN A 127 16.73 33.13 4.28
C GLN A 127 17.30 33.77 3.04
#